data_f567625b7bc4d0bec0a0bfa18c116e7b
#
_entry.id   f567625b7bc4d0bec0a0bfa18c116e7b
#
_cell.length_a   1.000
_cell.length_b   1.000
_cell.length_c   1.000
_cell.angle_alpha   90.00
_cell.angle_beta   90.00
_cell.angle_gamma   90.00
#
_symmetry.space_group_name_H-M   'P 1'
#
loop_
_entity.id
_entity.type
_entity.pdbx_description
1 polymer ?
#
loop_
_entity_poly.entity_id
_entity_poly.type
_entity_poly.pdbx_seq_one_letter_code
_entity_poly.pdbx_strand_id
1 'polypeptide(L)'
;MKFDSIDLAVEDIRNGKCIIVVDNEDRENEGDLVAASELCTPDLINFMATEGRGLICVSIKNERAQELSLEPMERKNSSLHETNFTISVDANKNTTTGISAFDRSETVRALIDKSTRSTDLARPGHIFPIVGKEGGVLRRAGHTEASIDLSALAGLKPSGVICEIMADDGTMARGKMLYNFAKKHSLKIISIEDLIRYRRKNEKLVEKIEAIRLPTEYGDFTLHLYEDKFDNSTHLALTMGSYIKQDSVLVRVHSECLTGDVFQSQRCDCGEQLEMAMHQISENKSGIIVYLRQEGRGIGLKHKIKAYKLQEKGMDTVEANNKLGFSADLRDYGVGAQILKDLDATKLTIMTNNPKKLIGLEGHGLTIVDRKPIKILPKKKNKKYLETKKNKLGHILDL
;
A
#
# COMPACT_ATOMS: atom_id res chain seq x y z
N MET A 1 2.05 21.13 0.94
CA MET A 1 3.50 21.00 1.24
C MET A 1 4.15 20.31 0.03
N LYS A 2 5.36 20.69 -0.39
CA LYS A 2 6.06 19.99 -1.47
C LYS A 2 7.05 19.02 -0.83
N PHE A 3 6.84 17.73 -1.03
CA PHE A 3 7.74 16.69 -0.54
C PHE A 3 8.91 16.47 -1.52
N ASP A 4 10.03 15.98 -1.00
CA ASP A 4 11.16 15.53 -1.80
C ASP A 4 10.84 14.19 -2.47
N SER A 5 11.61 13.79 -3.50
CA SER A 5 11.44 12.49 -4.15
C SER A 5 11.95 11.36 -3.27
N ILE A 6 11.32 10.18 -3.38
CA ILE A 6 11.74 8.98 -2.64
C ILE A 6 13.17 8.59 -3.00
N ASP A 7 13.58 8.74 -4.28
CA ASP A 7 14.95 8.41 -4.70
C ASP A 7 16.00 9.24 -3.94
N LEU A 8 15.77 10.54 -3.78
CA LEU A 8 16.67 11.43 -3.01
C LEU A 8 16.69 11.07 -1.51
N ALA A 9 15.53 10.70 -0.96
CA ALA A 9 15.44 10.25 0.43
C ALA A 9 16.20 8.92 0.65
N VAL A 10 16.04 7.96 -0.25
CA VAL A 10 16.74 6.66 -0.23
C VAL A 10 18.25 6.87 -0.36
N GLU A 11 18.70 7.83 -1.19
CA GLU A 11 20.13 8.18 -1.30
C GLU A 11 20.67 8.76 0.00
N ASP A 12 19.94 9.66 0.66
CA ASP A 12 20.36 10.20 1.97
C ASP A 12 20.43 9.10 3.05
N ILE A 13 19.45 8.20 3.11
CA ILE A 13 19.47 7.02 4.02
C ILE A 13 20.69 6.12 3.72
N ARG A 14 20.99 5.84 2.45
CA ARG A 14 22.16 5.04 2.03
C ARG A 14 23.47 5.67 2.48
N ASN A 15 23.53 6.99 2.52
CA ASN A 15 24.70 7.76 2.96
C ASN A 15 24.73 8.01 4.49
N GLY A 16 23.87 7.35 5.28
CA GLY A 16 23.82 7.46 6.74
C GLY A 16 23.20 8.74 7.26
N LYS A 17 22.51 9.50 6.40
CA LYS A 17 21.82 10.71 6.82
C LYS A 17 20.41 10.39 7.36
N CYS A 18 19.92 11.30 8.20
CA CYS A 18 18.56 11.31 8.67
C CYS A 18 17.64 12.05 7.69
N ILE A 19 16.41 11.62 7.57
CA ILE A 19 15.34 12.29 6.82
C ILE A 19 14.10 12.45 7.70
N ILE A 20 13.11 13.23 7.24
CA ILE A 20 11.81 13.33 7.88
C ILE A 20 10.81 12.54 7.05
N VAL A 21 10.04 11.68 7.72
CA VAL A 21 8.91 10.94 7.15
C VAL A 21 7.63 11.43 7.82
N VAL A 22 6.62 11.79 7.02
CA VAL A 22 5.33 12.32 7.49
C VAL A 22 4.22 11.33 7.13
N ASP A 23 3.34 11.04 8.07
CA ASP A 23 2.17 10.22 7.82
C ASP A 23 0.94 11.06 7.41
N ASN A 24 -0.21 10.41 7.21
CA ASN A 24 -1.43 11.05 6.75
C ASN A 24 -2.09 11.87 7.88
N GLU A 25 -2.75 12.97 7.50
CA GLU A 25 -3.53 13.84 8.41
C GLU A 25 -4.65 13.06 9.13
N ASP A 26 -5.20 12.03 8.50
CA ASP A 26 -6.25 11.17 9.07
C ASP A 26 -5.70 10.08 10.02
N ARG A 27 -4.35 9.96 10.19
CA ARG A 27 -3.72 8.96 11.06
C ARG A 27 -3.17 9.63 12.35
N GLU A 28 -1.88 9.89 12.45
CA GLU A 28 -1.23 10.60 13.57
C GLU A 28 -1.00 12.07 13.23
N ASN A 29 -0.84 12.36 11.93
CA ASN A 29 -0.48 13.68 11.41
C ASN A 29 0.82 14.20 12.05
N GLU A 30 1.82 13.34 12.08
CA GLU A 30 3.12 13.59 12.73
C GLU A 30 4.27 13.39 11.75
N GLY A 31 5.45 13.80 12.16
CA GLY A 31 6.68 13.58 11.40
C GLY A 31 7.76 13.02 12.29
N ASP A 32 8.40 11.94 11.82
CA ASP A 32 9.51 11.30 12.49
C ASP A 32 10.83 11.58 11.78
N LEU A 33 11.89 11.75 12.57
CA LEU A 33 13.26 11.57 12.11
C LEU A 33 13.47 10.08 11.84
N VAL A 34 13.97 9.74 10.66
CA VAL A 34 14.18 8.35 10.22
C VAL A 34 15.59 8.21 9.67
N ALA A 35 16.32 7.20 10.13
CA ALA A 35 17.63 6.82 9.61
C ALA A 35 17.80 5.29 9.62
N ALA A 36 18.73 4.76 8.83
CA ALA A 36 19.05 3.33 8.84
C ALA A 36 19.78 2.92 10.12
N SER A 37 19.32 1.86 10.78
CA SER A 37 19.96 1.32 11.99
C SER A 37 21.42 0.88 11.73
N GLU A 38 21.73 0.40 10.53
CA GLU A 38 23.06 -0.09 10.15
C GLU A 38 24.12 1.00 10.19
N LEU A 39 23.74 2.24 9.92
CA LEU A 39 24.62 3.42 9.90
C LEU A 39 24.39 4.33 11.10
N CYS A 40 23.75 3.82 12.16
CA CYS A 40 23.49 4.57 13.38
C CYS A 40 24.80 4.94 14.10
N THR A 41 24.95 6.23 14.42
CA THR A 41 26.09 6.79 15.16
C THR A 41 25.62 7.45 16.45
N PRO A 42 26.53 7.66 17.43
CA PRO A 42 26.22 8.45 18.64
C PRO A 42 25.71 9.86 18.30
N ASP A 43 26.29 10.50 17.28
CA ASP A 43 25.88 11.85 16.86
C ASP A 43 24.44 11.87 16.32
N LEU A 44 24.04 10.83 15.58
CA LEU A 44 22.65 10.67 15.11
C LEU A 44 21.69 10.53 16.29
N ILE A 45 21.99 9.66 17.26
CA ILE A 45 21.18 9.48 18.45
C ILE A 45 21.10 10.79 19.26
N ASN A 46 22.22 11.49 19.41
CA ASN A 46 22.23 12.78 20.07
C ASN A 46 21.38 13.81 19.34
N PHE A 47 21.46 13.88 18.01
CA PHE A 47 20.61 14.75 17.19
C PHE A 47 19.12 14.43 17.38
N MET A 48 18.73 13.15 17.33
CA MET A 48 17.35 12.75 17.57
C MET A 48 16.87 13.12 18.98
N ALA A 49 17.69 12.93 19.99
CA ALA A 49 17.35 13.25 21.37
C ALA A 49 17.23 14.76 21.63
N THR A 50 18.07 15.59 21.02
CA THR A 50 18.12 17.03 21.26
C THR A 50 17.18 17.83 20.37
N GLU A 51 17.09 17.49 19.11
CA GLU A 51 16.29 18.22 18.11
C GLU A 51 14.91 17.56 17.90
N GLY A 52 14.84 16.21 17.81
CA GLY A 52 13.57 15.47 17.69
C GLY A 52 12.78 15.48 18.98
N ARG A 53 13.42 15.14 20.11
CA ARG A 53 12.85 15.14 21.47
C ARG A 53 11.80 14.05 21.73
N GLY A 54 11.50 13.23 20.74
CA GLY A 54 10.58 12.09 20.83
C GLY A 54 11.21 10.85 21.46
N LEU A 55 10.51 9.74 21.42
CA LEU A 55 10.99 8.45 21.88
C LEU A 55 11.88 7.80 20.81
N ILE A 56 13.14 7.54 21.11
CA ILE A 56 14.02 6.85 20.16
C ILE A 56 13.70 5.37 20.14
N CYS A 57 13.17 4.91 19.00
CA CYS A 57 12.75 3.54 18.75
C CYS A 57 13.56 2.92 17.62
N VAL A 58 13.59 1.58 17.58
CA VAL A 58 14.25 0.81 16.51
C VAL A 58 13.23 -0.13 15.89
N SER A 59 12.96 0.09 14.60
CA SER A 59 12.11 -0.81 13.84
C SER A 59 12.87 -2.05 13.42
N ILE A 60 12.29 -3.23 13.64
CA ILE A 60 12.87 -4.53 13.27
C ILE A 60 11.81 -5.42 12.62
N LYS A 61 12.26 -6.39 11.84
CA LYS A 61 11.39 -7.45 11.32
C LYS A 61 11.03 -8.46 12.40
N ASN A 62 9.90 -9.14 12.21
CA ASN A 62 9.40 -10.15 13.15
C ASN A 62 10.39 -11.30 13.37
N GLU A 63 11.06 -11.78 12.31
CA GLU A 63 12.07 -12.84 12.41
C GLU A 63 13.20 -12.43 13.37
N ARG A 64 13.66 -11.17 13.26
CA ARG A 64 14.71 -10.66 14.13
C ARG A 64 14.26 -10.53 15.58
N ALA A 65 13.03 -10.10 15.81
CA ALA A 65 12.44 -10.07 17.16
C ALA A 65 12.39 -11.47 17.79
N GLN A 66 12.02 -12.49 17.00
CA GLN A 66 11.98 -13.89 17.46
C GLN A 66 13.39 -14.42 17.77
N GLU A 67 14.40 -14.20 16.89
CA GLU A 67 15.80 -14.58 17.13
C GLU A 67 16.34 -14.02 18.44
N LEU A 68 16.00 -12.77 18.74
CA LEU A 68 16.41 -12.07 19.96
C LEU A 68 15.48 -12.34 21.14
N SER A 69 14.43 -13.14 21.01
CA SER A 69 13.41 -13.39 22.03
C SER A 69 12.84 -12.09 22.63
N LEU A 70 12.51 -11.14 21.74
CA LEU A 70 11.88 -9.88 22.11
C LEU A 70 10.37 -10.07 22.13
N GLU A 71 9.82 -10.28 23.30
CA GLU A 71 8.38 -10.43 23.47
C GLU A 71 7.65 -9.08 23.35
N PRO A 72 6.38 -9.07 22.90
CA PRO A 72 5.55 -7.88 22.94
C PRO A 72 5.50 -7.30 24.36
N MET A 73 5.55 -5.97 24.48
CA MET A 73 5.46 -5.27 25.76
C MET A 73 4.13 -5.55 26.47
N GLU A 74 3.07 -5.80 25.69
CA GLU A 74 1.75 -6.16 26.20
C GLU A 74 1.13 -7.25 25.31
N ARG A 75 0.56 -8.29 25.95
CA ARG A 75 -0.09 -9.42 25.24
C ARG A 75 -1.32 -8.98 24.46
N LYS A 76 -2.10 -8.04 25.00
CA LYS A 76 -3.28 -7.48 24.35
C LYS A 76 -3.02 -6.02 24.05
N ASN A 77 -2.54 -5.75 22.83
CA ASN A 77 -2.31 -4.38 22.38
C ASN A 77 -3.64 -3.62 22.32
N SER A 78 -3.75 -2.53 23.08
CA SER A 78 -4.92 -1.64 23.13
C SER A 78 -4.60 -0.24 22.61
N SER A 79 -3.39 -0.03 22.03
CA SER A 79 -3.01 1.26 21.47
C SER A 79 -3.84 1.59 20.22
N LEU A 80 -4.11 2.87 20.03
CA LEU A 80 -4.97 3.38 18.94
C LEU A 80 -4.52 2.91 17.55
N HIS A 81 -3.22 2.85 17.33
CA HIS A 81 -2.60 2.50 16.05
C HIS A 81 -1.97 1.11 16.03
N GLU A 82 -2.21 0.29 17.05
CA GLU A 82 -1.70 -1.08 17.18
C GLU A 82 -0.18 -1.20 16.98
N THR A 83 0.60 -0.21 17.45
CA THR A 83 2.07 -0.22 17.34
C THR A 83 2.64 -1.36 18.18
N ASN A 84 3.42 -2.25 17.55
CA ASN A 84 3.92 -3.48 18.17
C ASN A 84 5.23 -3.22 18.93
N PHE A 85 5.16 -2.52 20.05
CA PHE A 85 6.29 -2.38 20.95
C PHE A 85 6.68 -3.73 21.55
N THR A 86 7.98 -3.99 21.63
CA THR A 86 8.53 -5.05 22.44
C THR A 86 9.07 -4.49 23.75
N ILE A 87 9.48 -5.38 24.67
CA ILE A 87 10.20 -4.94 25.86
C ILE A 87 11.44 -4.15 25.45
N SER A 88 11.73 -3.06 26.18
CA SER A 88 12.92 -2.23 25.94
C SER A 88 14.19 -2.99 26.30
N VAL A 89 15.30 -2.66 25.63
CA VAL A 89 16.57 -3.37 25.79
C VAL A 89 17.77 -2.42 25.82
N ASP A 90 18.87 -2.91 26.38
CA ASP A 90 20.22 -2.36 26.23
C ASP A 90 21.20 -3.48 25.86
N ALA A 91 22.24 -3.16 25.09
CA ALA A 91 23.32 -4.10 24.85
C ALA A 91 24.13 -4.30 26.13
N ASN A 92 24.53 -5.56 26.43
CA ASN A 92 25.36 -5.89 27.58
C ASN A 92 26.84 -5.57 27.38
N LYS A 93 27.27 -5.40 26.12
CA LYS A 93 28.67 -5.13 25.76
C LYS A 93 28.82 -3.74 25.22
N ASN A 94 29.97 -3.13 25.50
CA ASN A 94 30.34 -1.80 25.04
C ASN A 94 29.39 -0.67 25.51
N THR A 95 28.65 -0.88 26.57
CA THR A 95 27.71 0.10 27.14
C THR A 95 28.03 0.33 28.62
N THR A 96 27.56 1.46 29.15
CA THR A 96 27.67 1.80 30.59
C THR A 96 26.30 1.64 31.26
N THR A 97 25.53 2.73 31.38
CA THR A 97 24.18 2.71 31.99
C THR A 97 23.05 2.55 30.95
N GLY A 98 23.37 2.53 29.66
CA GLY A 98 22.42 2.34 28.57
C GLY A 98 21.81 3.61 27.97
N ILE A 99 21.75 4.73 28.73
CA ILE A 99 20.99 5.93 28.31
C ILE A 99 21.81 6.91 27.43
N SER A 100 23.14 6.89 27.49
CA SER A 100 23.95 7.82 26.70
C SER A 100 23.72 7.63 25.18
N ALA A 101 23.99 8.65 24.40
CA ALA A 101 23.88 8.54 22.92
C ALA A 101 24.81 7.44 22.38
N PHE A 102 25.97 7.25 22.99
CA PHE A 102 26.90 6.18 22.68
C PHE A 102 26.27 4.81 23.01
N ASP A 103 25.79 4.59 24.24
CA ASP A 103 25.21 3.32 24.66
C ASP A 103 23.99 2.93 23.81
N ARG A 104 23.13 3.92 23.52
CA ARG A 104 21.97 3.69 22.67
C ARG A 104 22.35 3.33 21.22
N SER A 105 23.37 3.97 20.65
CA SER A 105 23.87 3.61 19.32
C SER A 105 24.46 2.19 19.28
N GLU A 106 25.18 1.78 20.32
CA GLU A 106 25.70 0.41 20.46
C GLU A 106 24.54 -0.60 20.57
N THR A 107 23.49 -0.28 21.31
CA THR A 107 22.28 -1.12 21.40
C THR A 107 21.56 -1.24 20.07
N VAL A 108 21.43 -0.16 19.30
CA VAL A 108 20.87 -0.17 17.94
C VAL A 108 21.67 -1.12 17.04
N ARG A 109 22.99 -1.03 17.06
CA ARG A 109 23.87 -1.92 16.26
C ARG A 109 23.73 -3.38 16.70
N ALA A 110 23.69 -3.64 18.01
CA ALA A 110 23.50 -4.98 18.54
C ALA A 110 22.17 -5.60 18.07
N LEU A 111 21.07 -4.84 18.03
CA LEU A 111 19.75 -5.32 17.58
C LEU A 111 19.78 -5.87 16.14
N ILE A 112 20.61 -5.31 15.26
CA ILE A 112 20.67 -5.70 13.84
C ILE A 112 21.88 -6.58 13.49
N ASP A 113 22.78 -6.83 14.43
CA ASP A 113 23.92 -7.72 14.21
C ASP A 113 23.48 -9.19 14.36
N LYS A 114 23.65 -9.96 13.29
CA LYS A 114 23.28 -11.38 13.24
C LYS A 114 23.99 -12.24 14.30
N SER A 115 25.15 -11.81 14.79
CA SER A 115 25.89 -12.51 15.85
C SER A 115 25.32 -12.28 17.24
N THR A 116 24.53 -11.25 17.44
CA THR A 116 23.90 -10.92 18.73
C THR A 116 22.85 -11.95 19.10
N ARG A 117 22.95 -12.49 20.28
CA ARG A 117 21.99 -13.45 20.89
C ARG A 117 21.09 -12.74 21.89
N SER A 118 19.98 -13.37 22.24
CA SER A 118 19.05 -12.88 23.26
C SER A 118 19.76 -12.55 24.60
N THR A 119 20.75 -13.36 24.98
CA THR A 119 21.55 -13.18 26.21
C THR A 119 22.52 -12.00 26.18
N ASP A 120 22.77 -11.43 25.01
CA ASP A 120 23.64 -10.23 24.85
C ASP A 120 22.89 -8.92 25.08
N LEU A 121 21.58 -8.99 25.40
CA LEU A 121 20.71 -7.86 25.67
C LEU A 121 20.15 -7.88 27.09
N ALA A 122 20.32 -6.78 27.82
CA ALA A 122 19.63 -6.52 29.10
C ALA A 122 18.16 -6.14 28.87
N ARG A 123 17.30 -6.49 29.79
CA ARG A 123 15.85 -6.19 29.78
C ARG A 123 15.41 -5.80 31.21
N PRO A 124 14.72 -4.67 31.43
CA PRO A 124 14.46 -3.60 30.47
C PRO A 124 15.71 -2.78 30.15
N GLY A 125 15.63 -1.90 29.15
CA GLY A 125 16.69 -0.98 28.73
C GLY A 125 16.14 0.36 28.22
N HIS A 126 16.94 1.08 27.44
CA HIS A 126 16.65 2.44 27.00
C HIS A 126 16.38 2.57 25.51
N ILE A 127 16.48 1.47 24.75
CA ILE A 127 16.03 1.39 23.36
C ILE A 127 14.75 0.57 23.28
N PHE A 128 13.78 1.04 22.49
CA PHE A 128 12.46 0.46 22.33
C PHE A 128 12.36 -0.18 20.92
N PRO A 129 12.53 -1.51 20.79
CA PRO A 129 12.32 -2.17 19.52
C PRO A 129 10.81 -2.21 19.20
N ILE A 130 10.50 -1.94 17.93
CA ILE A 130 9.13 -2.02 17.39
C ILE A 130 9.13 -2.98 16.21
N VAL A 131 8.21 -3.95 16.24
CA VAL A 131 8.10 -4.95 15.16
C VAL A 131 7.21 -4.41 14.05
N GLY A 132 7.78 -4.21 12.87
CA GLY A 132 7.03 -3.82 11.68
C GLY A 132 6.18 -4.96 11.13
N LYS A 133 5.05 -4.62 10.51
CA LYS A 133 4.18 -5.58 9.82
C LYS A 133 4.88 -6.07 8.55
N GLU A 134 4.75 -7.36 8.27
CA GLU A 134 5.18 -7.93 7.00
C GLU A 134 4.46 -7.22 5.84
N GLY A 135 5.19 -6.94 4.74
CA GLY A 135 4.70 -6.10 3.64
C GLY A 135 5.01 -4.60 3.79
N GLY A 136 5.50 -4.15 4.96
CA GLY A 136 5.93 -2.77 5.18
C GLY A 136 4.79 -1.76 5.05
N VAL A 137 5.08 -0.57 4.47
CA VAL A 137 4.07 0.50 4.30
C VAL A 137 2.89 0.11 3.43
N LEU A 138 3.00 -0.94 2.60
CA LEU A 138 1.89 -1.45 1.80
C LEU A 138 0.85 -2.17 2.68
N ARG A 139 1.24 -2.65 3.84
CA ARG A 139 0.37 -3.32 4.83
C ARG A 139 -0.10 -2.38 5.93
N ARG A 140 0.79 -1.56 6.46
CA ARG A 140 0.51 -0.57 7.50
C ARG A 140 1.27 0.72 7.20
N ALA A 141 0.54 1.79 6.92
CA ALA A 141 1.09 3.10 6.57
C ALA A 141 1.63 3.84 7.80
N GLY A 142 2.63 3.27 8.50
CA GLY A 142 3.24 3.80 9.71
C GLY A 142 4.74 4.06 9.56
N HIS A 143 5.30 4.90 10.44
CA HIS A 143 6.72 5.26 10.48
C HIS A 143 7.64 4.05 10.69
N THR A 144 7.19 3.07 11.51
CA THR A 144 7.88 1.79 11.73
C THR A 144 8.14 1.05 10.43
N GLU A 145 7.07 0.86 9.64
CA GLU A 145 7.16 0.19 8.34
C GLU A 145 7.95 1.02 7.33
N ALA A 146 7.74 2.34 7.32
CA ALA A 146 8.46 3.25 6.42
C ALA A 146 9.98 3.20 6.64
N SER A 147 10.44 3.14 7.88
CA SER A 147 11.86 3.09 8.20
C SER A 147 12.52 1.77 7.79
N ILE A 148 11.82 0.64 7.92
CA ILE A 148 12.26 -0.68 7.44
C ILE A 148 12.37 -0.67 5.91
N ASP A 149 11.34 -0.17 5.24
CA ASP A 149 11.27 -0.12 3.77
C ASP A 149 12.34 0.78 3.17
N LEU A 150 12.52 1.98 3.71
CA LEU A 150 13.53 2.92 3.26
C LEU A 150 14.95 2.36 3.43
N SER A 151 15.22 1.69 4.55
CA SER A 151 16.51 1.02 4.77
C SER A 151 16.74 -0.10 3.75
N ALA A 152 15.71 -0.92 3.48
CA ALA A 152 15.77 -1.97 2.46
C ALA A 152 15.97 -1.41 1.04
N LEU A 153 15.25 -0.35 0.67
CA LEU A 153 15.40 0.34 -0.63
C LEU A 153 16.80 0.98 -0.78
N ALA A 154 17.40 1.40 0.32
CA ALA A 154 18.79 1.88 0.34
C ALA A 154 19.83 0.76 0.19
N GLY A 155 19.43 -0.53 0.19
CA GLY A 155 20.32 -1.69 0.13
C GLY A 155 20.97 -2.02 1.46
N LEU A 156 20.43 -1.51 2.57
CA LEU A 156 20.89 -1.73 3.93
C LEU A 156 20.04 -2.79 4.65
N LYS A 157 20.45 -3.21 5.84
CA LYS A 157 19.64 -4.09 6.67
C LYS A 157 18.26 -3.47 6.91
N PRO A 158 17.16 -4.24 6.79
CA PRO A 158 15.79 -3.72 6.90
C PRO A 158 15.41 -3.39 8.35
N SER A 159 15.95 -2.30 8.84
CA SER A 159 15.78 -1.76 10.19
C SER A 159 16.10 -0.27 10.20
N GLY A 160 15.30 0.52 10.89
CA GLY A 160 15.50 1.96 11.03
C GLY A 160 15.47 2.41 12.47
N VAL A 161 16.17 3.52 12.76
CA VAL A 161 16.00 4.30 13.98
C VAL A 161 14.99 5.40 13.69
N ILE A 162 14.00 5.53 14.54
CA ILE A 162 12.93 6.53 14.41
C ILE A 162 12.78 7.33 15.70
N CYS A 163 12.40 8.59 15.56
CA CYS A 163 12.14 9.48 16.68
C CYS A 163 11.16 10.57 16.23
N GLU A 164 10.07 10.73 16.95
CA GLU A 164 9.07 11.76 16.67
C GLU A 164 9.66 13.16 16.82
N ILE A 165 9.12 14.14 16.06
CA ILE A 165 9.55 15.54 16.15
C ILE A 165 8.53 16.32 16.96
N MET A 166 8.97 16.84 18.10
CA MET A 166 8.17 17.69 18.98
C MET A 166 8.47 19.18 18.72
N ALA A 167 7.47 20.01 18.85
CA ALA A 167 7.59 21.45 18.84
C ALA A 167 8.20 21.99 20.15
N ASP A 168 8.61 23.27 20.18
CA ASP A 168 9.26 23.86 21.36
C ASP A 168 8.35 23.95 22.60
N ASP A 169 7.04 23.98 22.38
CA ASP A 169 6.04 23.99 23.46
C ASP A 169 5.67 22.59 23.97
N GLY A 170 6.32 21.53 23.46
CA GLY A 170 6.08 20.14 23.82
C GLY A 170 4.92 19.48 23.08
N THR A 171 4.24 20.17 22.17
CA THR A 171 3.25 19.55 21.27
C THR A 171 3.96 18.87 20.09
N MET A 172 3.22 18.02 19.33
CA MET A 172 3.78 17.42 18.13
C MET A 172 3.96 18.42 17.00
N ALA A 173 5.13 18.41 16.35
CA ALA A 173 5.37 19.24 15.19
C ALA A 173 4.54 18.76 14.00
N ARG A 174 3.82 19.66 13.32
CA ARG A 174 2.93 19.35 12.19
C ARG A 174 3.05 20.37 11.06
N GLY A 175 2.73 19.94 9.85
CA GLY A 175 2.57 20.82 8.71
C GLY A 175 3.77 21.75 8.49
N LYS A 176 3.56 23.07 8.60
CA LYS A 176 4.61 24.07 8.37
C LYS A 176 5.78 23.96 9.36
N MET A 177 5.56 23.48 10.59
CA MET A 177 6.63 23.30 11.58
C MET A 177 7.63 22.27 11.10
N LEU A 178 7.16 21.10 10.59
CA LEU A 178 8.02 20.05 10.02
C LEU A 178 8.82 20.55 8.81
N TYR A 179 8.21 21.38 7.95
CA TYR A 179 8.89 21.98 6.83
C TYR A 179 10.01 22.94 7.27
N ASN A 180 9.74 23.78 8.28
CA ASN A 180 10.73 24.68 8.84
C ASN A 180 11.89 23.93 9.52
N PHE A 181 11.57 22.83 10.21
CA PHE A 181 12.55 21.94 10.82
C PHE A 181 13.44 21.29 9.74
N ALA A 182 12.84 20.73 8.68
CA ALA A 182 13.57 20.19 7.54
C ALA A 182 14.54 21.20 6.94
N LYS A 183 14.08 22.44 6.73
CA LYS A 183 14.90 23.52 6.19
C LYS A 183 16.04 23.94 7.16
N LYS A 184 15.74 24.06 8.46
CA LYS A 184 16.74 24.42 9.50
C LYS A 184 17.90 23.43 9.52
N HIS A 185 17.58 22.14 9.40
CA HIS A 185 18.57 21.06 9.51
C HIS A 185 19.02 20.48 8.16
N SER A 186 18.57 21.08 7.04
CA SER A 186 18.88 20.60 5.67
C SER A 186 18.51 19.14 5.44
N LEU A 187 17.39 18.69 5.99
CA LEU A 187 16.85 17.34 5.87
C LEU A 187 15.86 17.23 4.72
N LYS A 188 15.85 16.08 4.07
CA LYS A 188 14.76 15.70 3.15
C LYS A 188 13.49 15.41 3.93
N ILE A 189 12.35 15.72 3.32
CA ILE A 189 11.02 15.43 3.88
C ILE A 189 10.16 14.71 2.84
N ILE A 190 9.65 13.54 3.19
CA ILE A 190 8.80 12.72 2.34
C ILE A 190 7.51 12.33 3.05
N SER A 191 6.50 11.88 2.31
CA SER A 191 5.28 11.28 2.88
C SER A 191 5.28 9.77 2.76
N ILE A 192 4.65 9.08 3.71
CA ILE A 192 4.39 7.63 3.62
C ILE A 192 3.54 7.31 2.39
N GLU A 193 2.62 8.20 2.01
CA GLU A 193 1.79 8.03 0.81
C GLU A 193 2.64 8.00 -0.48
N ASP A 194 3.65 8.87 -0.60
CA ASP A 194 4.58 8.86 -1.73
C ASP A 194 5.44 7.60 -1.74
N LEU A 195 5.87 7.12 -0.56
CA LEU A 195 6.61 5.85 -0.44
C LEU A 195 5.75 4.65 -0.85
N ILE A 196 4.48 4.61 -0.48
CA ILE A 196 3.53 3.58 -0.93
C ILE A 196 3.40 3.61 -2.46
N ARG A 197 3.21 4.80 -3.05
CA ARG A 197 3.13 4.95 -4.52
C ARG A 197 4.42 4.50 -5.20
N TYR A 198 5.57 4.85 -4.63
CA TYR A 198 6.88 4.45 -5.16
C TYR A 198 7.06 2.93 -5.16
N ARG A 199 6.76 2.24 -4.04
CA ARG A 199 6.86 0.79 -3.92
C ARG A 199 5.91 0.08 -4.88
N ARG A 200 4.64 0.50 -4.96
CA ARG A 200 3.66 -0.07 -5.89
C ARG A 200 4.06 0.06 -7.36
N LYS A 201 4.78 1.12 -7.71
CA LYS A 201 5.26 1.35 -9.08
C LYS A 201 6.47 0.49 -9.44
N ASN A 202 7.39 0.30 -8.48
CA ASN A 202 8.73 -0.25 -8.73
C ASN A 202 8.90 -1.72 -8.31
N GLU A 203 8.04 -2.24 -7.42
CA GLU A 203 8.13 -3.63 -6.95
C GLU A 203 7.17 -4.55 -7.70
N LYS A 204 7.60 -5.81 -7.90
CA LYS A 204 6.70 -6.86 -8.42
C LYS A 204 5.87 -7.43 -7.26
N LEU A 205 4.64 -6.95 -7.15
CA LEU A 205 3.72 -7.26 -6.05
C LEU A 205 2.93 -8.54 -6.30
N VAL A 206 2.82 -8.99 -7.54
CA VAL A 206 2.01 -10.15 -7.92
C VAL A 206 2.89 -11.31 -8.37
N GLU A 207 2.46 -12.51 -8.02
CA GLU A 207 3.06 -13.77 -8.45
C GLU A 207 2.04 -14.62 -9.19
N LYS A 208 2.43 -15.12 -10.37
CA LYS A 208 1.63 -16.09 -11.11
C LYS A 208 1.79 -17.46 -10.47
N ILE A 209 0.71 -18.00 -9.95
CA ILE A 209 0.70 -19.29 -9.25
C ILE A 209 0.48 -20.43 -10.22
N GLU A 210 -0.53 -20.33 -11.11
CA GLU A 210 -0.92 -21.41 -12.00
C GLU A 210 -1.64 -20.88 -13.25
N ALA A 211 -1.71 -21.70 -14.31
CA ALA A 211 -2.52 -21.41 -15.48
C ALA A 211 -3.18 -22.69 -15.99
N ILE A 212 -4.47 -22.60 -16.29
CA ILE A 212 -5.27 -23.74 -16.79
C ILE A 212 -6.11 -23.34 -17.99
N ARG A 213 -6.51 -24.31 -18.81
CA ARG A 213 -7.54 -24.11 -19.85
C ARG A 213 -8.90 -23.99 -19.19
N LEU A 214 -9.67 -22.97 -19.59
CA LEU A 214 -11.03 -22.72 -19.11
C LEU A 214 -11.97 -22.63 -20.33
N PRO A 215 -12.66 -23.71 -20.72
CA PRO A 215 -13.70 -23.63 -21.72
C PRO A 215 -14.93 -22.89 -21.15
N THR A 216 -15.47 -21.95 -21.92
CA THR A 216 -16.65 -21.14 -21.55
C THR A 216 -17.64 -21.09 -22.72
N GLU A 217 -18.85 -20.59 -22.50
CA GLU A 217 -19.84 -20.32 -23.57
C GLU A 217 -19.33 -19.32 -24.61
N TYR A 218 -18.34 -18.46 -24.21
CA TYR A 218 -17.71 -17.45 -25.08
C TYR A 218 -16.48 -17.98 -25.82
N GLY A 219 -16.07 -19.23 -25.58
CA GLY A 219 -14.92 -19.88 -26.17
C GLY A 219 -13.88 -20.32 -25.14
N ASP A 220 -12.75 -20.79 -25.65
CA ASP A 220 -11.64 -21.30 -24.84
C ASP A 220 -10.75 -20.18 -24.37
N PHE A 221 -10.71 -19.97 -23.07
CA PHE A 221 -9.77 -19.08 -22.39
C PHE A 221 -8.67 -19.87 -21.68
N THR A 222 -7.55 -19.23 -21.44
CA THR A 222 -6.58 -19.65 -20.41
C THR A 222 -6.83 -18.80 -19.18
N LEU A 223 -7.11 -19.45 -18.06
CA LEU A 223 -7.25 -18.81 -16.76
C LEU A 223 -5.91 -18.83 -16.05
N HIS A 224 -5.41 -17.67 -15.66
CA HIS A 224 -4.21 -17.47 -14.86
C HIS A 224 -4.61 -17.07 -13.45
N LEU A 225 -4.08 -17.76 -12.45
CA LEU A 225 -4.21 -17.41 -11.04
C LEU A 225 -2.98 -16.59 -10.61
N TYR A 226 -3.24 -15.43 -10.03
CA TYR A 226 -2.23 -14.56 -9.43
C TYR A 226 -2.50 -14.39 -7.94
N GLU A 227 -1.44 -14.28 -7.16
CA GLU A 227 -1.49 -13.95 -5.74
C GLU A 227 -0.76 -12.63 -5.49
N ASP A 228 -1.37 -11.75 -4.68
CA ASP A 228 -0.70 -10.57 -4.14
C ASP A 228 0.20 -11.00 -2.98
N LYS A 229 1.48 -10.65 -3.05
CA LYS A 229 2.51 -11.06 -2.06
C LYS A 229 2.32 -10.45 -0.68
N PHE A 230 1.48 -9.42 -0.53
CA PHE A 230 1.33 -8.68 0.71
C PHE A 230 0.11 -9.07 1.53
N ASP A 231 -1.02 -9.36 0.87
CA ASP A 231 -2.25 -9.70 1.57
C ASP A 231 -2.75 -11.11 1.25
N ASN A 232 -1.99 -11.87 0.42
CA ASN A 232 -2.33 -13.19 -0.08
C ASN A 232 -3.68 -13.23 -0.79
N SER A 233 -4.17 -12.06 -1.25
CA SER A 233 -5.38 -12.02 -2.06
C SER A 233 -5.11 -12.60 -3.44
N THR A 234 -6.06 -13.35 -3.96
CA THR A 234 -5.94 -13.95 -5.30
C THR A 234 -6.67 -13.10 -6.33
N HIS A 235 -6.08 -12.96 -7.51
CA HIS A 235 -6.65 -12.31 -8.67
C HIS A 235 -6.61 -13.23 -9.86
N LEU A 236 -7.44 -12.98 -10.86
CA LEU A 236 -7.54 -13.84 -12.04
C LEU A 236 -7.28 -13.03 -13.30
N ALA A 237 -6.67 -13.68 -14.30
CA ALA A 237 -6.66 -13.16 -15.65
C ALA A 237 -7.12 -14.24 -16.63
N LEU A 238 -8.01 -13.89 -17.55
CA LEU A 238 -8.45 -14.76 -18.63
C LEU A 238 -7.84 -14.22 -19.93
N THR A 239 -7.09 -15.06 -20.63
CA THR A 239 -6.50 -14.71 -21.91
C THR A 239 -7.10 -15.57 -23.03
N MET A 240 -7.28 -14.98 -24.20
CA MET A 240 -7.73 -15.68 -25.40
C MET A 240 -6.81 -15.32 -26.58
N GLY A 241 -6.45 -16.30 -27.38
CA GLY A 241 -5.72 -16.12 -28.62
C GLY A 241 -4.28 -15.59 -28.45
N SER A 242 -3.66 -15.20 -29.58
CA SER A 242 -2.30 -14.61 -29.59
C SER A 242 -2.39 -13.10 -29.72
N TYR A 243 -1.90 -12.37 -28.72
CA TYR A 243 -1.94 -10.91 -28.65
C TYR A 243 -0.55 -10.24 -28.61
N ILE A 244 0.53 -11.01 -28.39
CA ILE A 244 1.89 -10.50 -28.15
C ILE A 244 2.42 -9.70 -29.36
N LYS A 245 1.98 -10.02 -30.58
CA LYS A 245 2.43 -9.35 -31.81
C LYS A 245 1.43 -8.27 -32.31
N GLN A 246 0.39 -7.95 -31.56
CA GLN A 246 -0.60 -6.96 -31.93
C GLN A 246 -0.11 -5.55 -31.57
N ASP A 247 -0.55 -4.53 -32.33
CA ASP A 247 -0.26 -3.12 -32.05
C ASP A 247 -0.81 -2.67 -30.70
N SER A 248 -1.96 -3.24 -30.29
CA SER A 248 -2.55 -3.10 -28.98
C SER A 248 -3.41 -4.30 -28.61
N VAL A 249 -3.47 -4.62 -27.33
CA VAL A 249 -4.26 -5.74 -26.79
C VAL A 249 -5.61 -5.24 -26.30
N LEU A 250 -6.70 -5.92 -26.70
CA LEU A 250 -8.03 -5.64 -26.18
C LEU A 250 -8.14 -6.14 -24.73
N VAL A 251 -8.35 -5.22 -23.78
CA VAL A 251 -8.28 -5.52 -22.34
C VAL A 251 -9.50 -5.01 -21.60
N ARG A 252 -10.03 -5.84 -20.69
CA ARG A 252 -10.95 -5.45 -19.62
C ARG A 252 -10.28 -5.63 -18.26
N VAL A 253 -10.13 -4.58 -17.48
CA VAL A 253 -9.87 -4.69 -16.04
C VAL A 253 -11.22 -4.62 -15.33
N HIS A 254 -11.66 -5.75 -14.79
CA HIS A 254 -12.93 -5.91 -14.09
C HIS A 254 -12.70 -6.04 -12.59
N SER A 255 -13.39 -5.22 -11.78
CA SER A 255 -13.38 -5.40 -10.32
C SER A 255 -14.55 -6.25 -9.91
N GLU A 256 -14.31 -7.26 -9.10
CA GLU A 256 -15.30 -8.23 -8.61
C GLU A 256 -16.59 -7.56 -8.11
N CYS A 257 -17.70 -8.15 -8.47
CA CYS A 257 -19.01 -7.82 -7.97
C CYS A 257 -19.84 -9.10 -7.83
N LEU A 258 -19.63 -9.86 -6.76
CA LEU A 258 -20.26 -11.18 -6.55
C LEU A 258 -21.78 -11.16 -6.86
N THR A 259 -22.47 -10.12 -6.39
CA THR A 259 -23.92 -10.01 -6.60
C THR A 259 -24.29 -9.76 -8.06
N GLY A 260 -23.46 -9.03 -8.82
CA GLY A 260 -23.68 -8.78 -10.25
C GLY A 260 -23.17 -9.91 -11.12
N ASP A 261 -21.94 -10.35 -10.90
CA ASP A 261 -21.22 -11.27 -11.76
C ASP A 261 -21.76 -12.72 -11.63
N VAL A 262 -22.15 -13.15 -10.42
CA VAL A 262 -22.63 -14.52 -10.16
C VAL A 262 -24.15 -14.58 -10.03
N PHE A 263 -24.76 -13.65 -9.25
CA PHE A 263 -26.20 -13.68 -8.99
C PHE A 263 -27.03 -12.81 -9.94
N GLN A 264 -26.41 -12.21 -10.96
CA GLN A 264 -27.05 -11.37 -11.98
C GLN A 264 -27.96 -10.28 -11.37
N SER A 265 -27.49 -9.67 -10.27
CA SER A 265 -28.23 -8.63 -9.56
C SER A 265 -28.52 -7.44 -10.45
N GLN A 266 -29.77 -7.02 -10.53
CA GLN A 266 -30.20 -5.83 -11.26
C GLN A 266 -29.94 -4.50 -10.52
N ARG A 267 -29.22 -4.52 -9.38
CA ARG A 267 -28.83 -3.28 -8.65
C ARG A 267 -27.66 -2.55 -9.33
N CYS A 268 -26.90 -3.24 -10.16
CA CYS A 268 -25.76 -2.71 -10.89
C CYS A 268 -25.74 -3.24 -12.32
N ASP A 269 -24.70 -2.85 -13.06
CA ASP A 269 -24.44 -3.28 -14.44
C ASP A 269 -23.18 -4.16 -14.56
N CYS A 270 -22.65 -4.70 -13.45
CA CYS A 270 -21.34 -5.36 -13.42
C CYS A 270 -21.34 -6.67 -14.21
N GLY A 271 -22.28 -7.57 -13.95
CA GLY A 271 -22.38 -8.84 -14.67
C GLY A 271 -22.51 -8.65 -16.17
N GLU A 272 -23.42 -7.75 -16.61
CA GLU A 272 -23.59 -7.45 -18.04
C GLU A 272 -22.32 -6.86 -18.67
N GLN A 273 -21.52 -6.08 -17.91
CA GLN A 273 -20.23 -5.58 -18.38
C GLN A 273 -19.20 -6.70 -18.53
N LEU A 274 -19.20 -7.69 -17.64
CA LEU A 274 -18.31 -8.84 -17.73
C LEU A 274 -18.68 -9.72 -18.93
N GLU A 275 -19.95 -10.05 -19.08
CA GLU A 275 -20.47 -10.81 -20.22
C GLU A 275 -20.14 -10.14 -21.55
N MET A 276 -20.37 -8.83 -21.66
CA MET A 276 -20.05 -8.07 -22.88
C MET A 276 -18.54 -8.05 -23.16
N ALA A 277 -17.69 -7.97 -22.14
CA ALA A 277 -16.25 -8.02 -22.32
C ALA A 277 -15.81 -9.40 -22.81
N MET A 278 -16.34 -10.48 -22.27
CA MET A 278 -16.08 -11.84 -22.74
C MET A 278 -16.51 -12.02 -24.18
N HIS A 279 -17.69 -11.55 -24.54
CA HIS A 279 -18.22 -11.60 -25.91
C HIS A 279 -17.32 -10.84 -26.90
N GLN A 280 -16.94 -9.59 -26.56
CA GLN A 280 -16.10 -8.78 -27.43
C GLN A 280 -14.70 -9.37 -27.64
N ILE A 281 -14.12 -10.02 -26.63
CA ILE A 281 -12.84 -10.73 -26.74
C ILE A 281 -13.00 -11.99 -27.61
N SER A 282 -14.10 -12.70 -27.46
CA SER A 282 -14.45 -13.85 -28.30
C SER A 282 -14.57 -13.47 -29.78
N GLU A 283 -15.31 -12.41 -30.09
CA GLU A 283 -15.43 -11.89 -31.45
C GLU A 283 -14.08 -11.44 -32.03
N ASN A 284 -13.24 -10.78 -31.19
CA ASN A 284 -11.90 -10.35 -31.58
C ASN A 284 -10.91 -11.52 -31.67
N LYS A 285 -11.28 -12.71 -31.18
CA LYS A 285 -10.46 -13.93 -31.07
C LYS A 285 -9.13 -13.74 -30.32
N SER A 286 -8.98 -12.63 -29.61
CA SER A 286 -7.79 -12.27 -28.87
C SER A 286 -8.08 -11.17 -27.84
N GLY A 287 -7.56 -11.29 -26.64
CA GLY A 287 -7.68 -10.28 -25.59
C GLY A 287 -7.51 -10.83 -24.19
N ILE A 288 -7.63 -9.92 -23.21
CA ILE A 288 -7.40 -10.22 -21.79
C ILE A 288 -8.51 -9.63 -20.93
N ILE A 289 -9.01 -10.42 -19.97
CA ILE A 289 -9.81 -9.92 -18.85
C ILE A 289 -8.97 -10.08 -17.59
N VAL A 290 -8.66 -8.98 -16.91
CA VAL A 290 -8.10 -9.03 -15.54
C VAL A 290 -9.25 -8.87 -14.57
N TYR A 291 -9.51 -9.89 -13.77
CA TYR A 291 -10.56 -9.92 -12.76
C TYR A 291 -9.94 -9.70 -11.38
N LEU A 292 -10.09 -8.46 -10.88
CA LEU A 292 -9.54 -8.04 -9.59
C LEU A 292 -10.54 -8.34 -8.48
N ARG A 293 -10.16 -9.13 -7.51
CA ARG A 293 -10.99 -9.45 -6.34
C ARG A 293 -10.98 -8.29 -5.33
N GLN A 294 -11.55 -7.18 -5.75
CA GLN A 294 -11.71 -5.93 -4.99
C GLN A 294 -13.19 -5.57 -4.87
N GLU A 295 -13.93 -6.45 -4.18
CA GLU A 295 -15.38 -6.35 -4.00
C GLU A 295 -15.79 -5.00 -3.37
N GLY A 296 -16.93 -4.48 -3.82
CA GLY A 296 -17.53 -3.26 -3.25
C GLY A 296 -16.65 -2.01 -3.44
N ARG A 297 -15.80 -1.94 -4.47
CA ARG A 297 -14.79 -0.90 -4.70
C ARG A 297 -13.69 -0.89 -3.62
N GLY A 298 -13.31 -2.07 -3.14
CA GLY A 298 -12.26 -2.26 -2.15
C GLY A 298 -12.74 -2.31 -0.69
N ILE A 299 -14.03 -2.08 -0.41
CA ILE A 299 -14.56 -2.17 0.98
C ILE A 299 -14.92 -3.60 1.41
N GLY A 300 -14.88 -4.55 0.48
CA GLY A 300 -15.22 -5.94 0.70
C GLY A 300 -16.75 -6.23 0.75
N LEU A 301 -17.09 -7.51 0.61
CA LEU A 301 -18.48 -7.96 0.53
C LEU A 301 -19.32 -7.58 1.76
N LYS A 302 -18.74 -7.73 2.96
CA LYS A 302 -19.44 -7.42 4.22
C LYS A 302 -19.93 -5.96 4.26
N HIS A 303 -19.07 -5.01 3.91
CA HIS A 303 -19.43 -3.58 3.93
C HIS A 303 -20.29 -3.19 2.73
N LYS A 304 -20.11 -3.83 1.57
CA LYS A 304 -21.02 -3.66 0.44
C LYS A 304 -22.46 -4.01 0.79
N ILE A 305 -22.70 -5.12 1.51
CA ILE A 305 -24.06 -5.49 1.93
C ILE A 305 -24.61 -4.46 2.94
N LYS A 306 -23.78 -3.94 3.87
CA LYS A 306 -24.20 -2.84 4.75
C LYS A 306 -24.53 -1.57 3.96
N ALA A 307 -23.73 -1.23 2.93
CA ALA A 307 -24.00 -0.10 2.05
C ALA A 307 -25.33 -0.28 1.30
N TYR A 308 -25.64 -1.48 0.81
CA TYR A 308 -26.94 -1.78 0.21
C TYR A 308 -28.11 -1.53 1.16
N LYS A 309 -27.95 -1.86 2.45
CA LYS A 309 -28.98 -1.56 3.46
C LYS A 309 -29.19 -0.05 3.67
N LEU A 310 -28.12 0.74 3.58
CA LEU A 310 -28.23 2.20 3.63
C LEU A 310 -28.85 2.76 2.35
N GLN A 311 -28.57 2.19 1.20
CA GLN A 311 -29.19 2.57 -0.08
C GLN A 311 -30.69 2.29 -0.10
N GLU A 312 -31.17 1.21 0.54
CA GLU A 312 -32.60 0.93 0.73
C GLU A 312 -33.31 2.03 1.55
N LYS A 313 -32.55 2.77 2.38
CA LYS A 313 -33.04 3.92 3.14
C LYS A 313 -32.91 5.25 2.38
N GLY A 314 -32.58 5.21 1.07
CA GLY A 314 -32.57 6.37 0.18
C GLY A 314 -31.19 6.94 -0.16
N MET A 315 -30.12 6.55 0.54
CA MET A 315 -28.77 7.02 0.24
C MET A 315 -28.31 6.53 -1.15
N ASP A 316 -27.42 7.27 -1.78
CA ASP A 316 -26.71 6.75 -2.95
C ASP A 316 -25.43 5.98 -2.54
N THR A 317 -24.70 5.42 -3.53
CA THR A 317 -23.53 4.59 -3.28
C THR A 317 -22.39 5.36 -2.59
N VAL A 318 -22.18 6.63 -2.93
CA VAL A 318 -21.11 7.47 -2.35
C VAL A 318 -21.45 7.82 -0.92
N GLU A 319 -22.69 8.27 -0.69
CA GLU A 319 -23.19 8.62 0.64
C GLU A 319 -23.16 7.42 1.60
N ALA A 320 -23.55 6.22 1.11
CA ALA A 320 -23.51 5.00 1.89
C ALA A 320 -22.08 4.60 2.29
N ASN A 321 -21.11 4.72 1.38
CA ASN A 321 -19.70 4.43 1.68
C ASN A 321 -19.14 5.42 2.71
N ASN A 322 -19.36 6.73 2.51
CA ASN A 322 -18.91 7.76 3.43
C ASN A 322 -19.50 7.57 4.84
N LYS A 323 -20.79 7.19 4.93
CA LYS A 323 -21.45 6.87 6.21
C LYS A 323 -20.83 5.68 6.93
N LEU A 324 -20.22 4.74 6.19
CA LEU A 324 -19.50 3.59 6.74
C LEU A 324 -18.02 3.88 7.04
N GLY A 325 -17.54 5.11 6.84
CA GLY A 325 -16.17 5.54 7.08
C GLY A 325 -15.21 5.22 5.92
N PHE A 326 -15.71 4.96 4.72
CA PHE A 326 -14.89 4.65 3.54
C PHE A 326 -14.94 5.76 2.50
N SER A 327 -13.85 5.99 1.79
CA SER A 327 -13.87 6.83 0.60
C SER A 327 -14.76 6.23 -0.50
N ALA A 328 -15.15 7.06 -1.48
CA ALA A 328 -16.04 6.64 -2.56
C ALA A 328 -15.50 5.52 -3.45
N ASP A 329 -14.17 5.39 -3.55
CA ASP A 329 -13.48 4.38 -4.36
C ASP A 329 -12.07 4.11 -3.80
N LEU A 330 -11.86 2.91 -3.24
CA LEU A 330 -10.59 2.43 -2.67
C LEU A 330 -9.87 1.44 -3.60
N ARG A 331 -10.33 1.27 -4.85
CA ARG A 331 -9.71 0.30 -5.76
C ARG A 331 -8.30 0.72 -6.14
N ASP A 332 -7.41 -0.27 -6.11
CA ASP A 332 -6.06 -0.18 -6.64
C ASP A 332 -6.00 -0.85 -8.02
N TYR A 333 -5.53 -0.11 -9.01
CA TYR A 333 -5.34 -0.64 -10.37
C TYR A 333 -3.90 -1.08 -10.63
N GLY A 334 -2.98 -0.85 -9.68
CA GLY A 334 -1.57 -1.23 -9.78
C GLY A 334 -1.38 -2.74 -9.90
N VAL A 335 -2.11 -3.52 -9.12
CA VAL A 335 -2.13 -4.99 -9.23
C VAL A 335 -2.55 -5.42 -10.64
N GLY A 336 -3.62 -4.83 -11.18
CA GLY A 336 -4.08 -5.10 -12.53
C GLY A 336 -3.05 -4.73 -13.60
N ALA A 337 -2.34 -3.62 -13.42
CA ALA A 337 -1.27 -3.21 -14.32
C ALA A 337 -0.08 -4.19 -14.28
N GLN A 338 0.28 -4.69 -13.10
CA GLN A 338 1.36 -5.68 -12.96
C GLN A 338 1.01 -7.03 -13.57
N ILE A 339 -0.24 -7.48 -13.42
CA ILE A 339 -0.75 -8.69 -14.09
C ILE A 339 -0.66 -8.52 -15.62
N LEU A 340 -1.06 -7.38 -16.17
CA LEU A 340 -0.97 -7.11 -17.60
C LEU A 340 0.48 -7.08 -18.10
N LYS A 341 1.41 -6.52 -17.33
CA LYS A 341 2.84 -6.56 -17.66
C LYS A 341 3.41 -7.98 -17.62
N ASP A 342 3.04 -8.79 -16.64
CA ASP A 342 3.46 -10.19 -16.53
C ASP A 342 2.92 -11.05 -17.69
N LEU A 343 1.82 -10.62 -18.31
CA LEU A 343 1.25 -11.20 -19.52
C LEU A 343 1.77 -10.54 -20.82
N ASP A 344 2.82 -9.71 -20.76
CA ASP A 344 3.42 -8.98 -21.89
C ASP A 344 2.45 -8.02 -22.63
N ALA A 345 1.34 -7.63 -21.98
CA ALA A 345 0.36 -6.70 -22.52
C ALA A 345 0.66 -5.27 -22.06
N THR A 346 1.54 -4.56 -22.77
CA THR A 346 1.97 -3.20 -22.40
C THR A 346 1.28 -2.08 -23.18
N LYS A 347 0.76 -2.37 -24.39
CA LYS A 347 -0.02 -1.45 -25.22
C LYS A 347 -1.47 -1.93 -25.26
N LEU A 348 -2.40 -1.10 -24.81
CA LEU A 348 -3.75 -1.53 -24.50
C LEU A 348 -4.83 -0.76 -25.29
N THR A 349 -5.81 -1.49 -25.81
CA THR A 349 -7.15 -0.97 -26.12
C THR A 349 -8.05 -1.36 -24.95
N ILE A 350 -8.37 -0.39 -24.08
CA ILE A 350 -9.04 -0.68 -22.79
C ILE A 350 -10.57 -0.56 -22.88
N MET A 351 -11.27 -1.62 -22.50
CA MET A 351 -12.74 -1.62 -22.40
C MET A 351 -13.17 -0.97 -21.09
N THR A 352 -13.55 0.32 -21.12
CA THR A 352 -13.97 1.03 -19.91
C THR A 352 -14.82 2.27 -20.21
N ASN A 353 -15.70 2.59 -19.25
CA ASN A 353 -16.41 3.87 -19.16
C ASN A 353 -15.87 4.77 -18.04
N ASN A 354 -14.83 4.32 -17.30
CA ASN A 354 -14.26 5.05 -16.17
C ASN A 354 -12.90 5.67 -16.52
N PRO A 355 -12.79 7.00 -16.67
CA PRO A 355 -11.51 7.67 -17.00
C PRO A 355 -10.42 7.43 -15.94
N LYS A 356 -10.78 7.29 -14.67
CA LYS A 356 -9.81 7.03 -13.59
C LYS A 356 -9.04 5.72 -13.78
N LYS A 357 -9.64 4.72 -14.47
CA LYS A 357 -8.92 3.47 -14.80
C LYS A 357 -7.78 3.71 -15.79
N LEU A 358 -7.96 4.62 -16.75
CA LEU A 358 -6.93 4.94 -17.73
C LEU A 358 -5.72 5.54 -17.03
N ILE A 359 -5.93 6.57 -16.22
CA ILE A 359 -4.87 7.25 -15.44
C ILE A 359 -4.17 6.26 -14.49
N GLY A 360 -4.94 5.39 -13.82
CA GLY A 360 -4.38 4.38 -12.92
C GLY A 360 -3.44 3.39 -13.62
N LEU A 361 -3.78 2.94 -14.82
CA LEU A 361 -2.96 2.00 -15.60
C LEU A 361 -1.73 2.69 -16.21
N GLU A 362 -1.87 3.89 -16.76
CA GLU A 362 -0.76 4.68 -17.33
C GLU A 362 0.29 5.03 -16.27
N GLY A 363 -0.16 5.38 -15.05
CA GLY A 363 0.72 5.65 -13.91
C GLY A 363 1.65 4.49 -13.56
N HIS A 364 1.29 3.26 -13.95
CA HIS A 364 2.10 2.06 -13.81
C HIS A 364 2.87 1.66 -15.08
N GLY A 365 3.02 2.56 -16.06
CA GLY A 365 3.86 2.37 -17.24
C GLY A 365 3.25 1.47 -18.32
N LEU A 366 1.91 1.40 -18.40
CA LEU A 366 1.18 0.86 -19.55
C LEU A 366 0.80 1.98 -20.49
N THR A 367 0.78 1.69 -21.79
CA THR A 367 0.37 2.66 -22.83
C THR A 367 -1.07 2.39 -23.24
N ILE A 368 -1.96 3.35 -23.02
CA ILE A 368 -3.33 3.28 -23.53
C ILE A 368 -3.36 3.82 -24.96
N VAL A 369 -3.53 2.92 -25.93
CA VAL A 369 -3.62 3.27 -27.36
C VAL A 369 -5.02 3.74 -27.70
N ASP A 370 -6.05 3.06 -27.20
CA ASP A 370 -7.45 3.40 -27.45
C ASP A 370 -8.36 2.98 -26.29
N ARG A 371 -9.55 3.57 -26.24
CA ARG A 371 -10.62 3.25 -25.30
C ARG A 371 -11.86 2.75 -26.01
N LYS A 372 -12.27 1.51 -25.75
CA LYS A 372 -13.52 0.94 -26.24
C LYS A 372 -14.61 1.06 -25.14
N PRO A 373 -15.71 1.77 -25.39
CA PRO A 373 -16.79 1.89 -24.40
C PRO A 373 -17.53 0.55 -24.23
N ILE A 374 -17.97 0.24 -23.00
CA ILE A 374 -18.91 -0.84 -22.72
C ILE A 374 -20.28 -0.21 -22.50
N LYS A 375 -21.16 -0.32 -23.48
CA LYS A 375 -22.50 0.27 -23.43
C LYS A 375 -23.51 -0.76 -22.92
N ILE A 376 -24.01 -0.55 -21.71
CA ILE A 376 -25.09 -1.33 -21.12
C ILE A 376 -26.33 -0.43 -21.05
N LEU A 377 -27.47 -0.92 -21.55
CA LEU A 377 -28.72 -0.17 -21.49
C LEU A 377 -29.22 -0.07 -20.05
N PRO A 378 -29.61 1.13 -19.59
CA PRO A 378 -30.17 1.31 -18.27
C PRO A 378 -31.44 0.50 -18.06
N LYS A 379 -31.55 -0.19 -16.92
CA LYS A 379 -32.75 -0.87 -16.46
C LYS A 379 -33.45 -0.05 -15.37
N LYS A 380 -34.76 -0.24 -15.18
CA LYS A 380 -35.50 0.49 -14.14
C LYS A 380 -34.87 0.39 -12.74
N LYS A 381 -34.25 -0.75 -12.41
CA LYS A 381 -33.69 -1.02 -11.09
C LYS A 381 -32.26 -0.49 -10.90
N ASN A 382 -31.47 -0.27 -11.97
CA ASN A 382 -30.08 0.23 -11.89
C ASN A 382 -29.93 1.69 -12.35
N LYS A 383 -30.98 2.35 -12.80
CA LYS A 383 -30.93 3.72 -13.33
C LYS A 383 -30.29 4.69 -12.35
N LYS A 384 -30.76 4.72 -11.09
CA LYS A 384 -30.18 5.58 -10.02
C LYS A 384 -28.70 5.28 -9.78
N TYR A 385 -28.28 4.03 -9.85
CA TYR A 385 -26.87 3.64 -9.71
C TYR A 385 -26.02 4.15 -10.88
N LEU A 386 -26.51 4.06 -12.12
CA LEU A 386 -25.83 4.58 -13.30
C LEU A 386 -25.75 6.10 -13.30
N GLU A 387 -26.80 6.79 -12.86
CA GLU A 387 -26.80 8.25 -12.64
C GLU A 387 -25.75 8.66 -11.61
N THR A 388 -25.61 7.92 -10.50
CA THR A 388 -24.54 8.17 -9.50
C THR A 388 -23.16 7.96 -10.11
N LYS A 389 -22.96 6.92 -10.93
CA LYS A 389 -21.69 6.71 -11.67
C LYS A 389 -21.35 7.90 -12.58
N LYS A 390 -22.33 8.42 -13.33
CA LYS A 390 -22.15 9.55 -14.23
C LYS A 390 -21.87 10.83 -13.46
N ASN A 391 -22.74 11.20 -12.52
CA ASN A 391 -22.78 12.53 -11.91
C ASN A 391 -21.75 12.69 -10.77
N LYS A 392 -21.52 11.64 -9.95
CA LYS A 392 -20.64 11.71 -8.78
C LYS A 392 -19.27 11.05 -8.97
N LEU A 393 -19.14 10.11 -9.94
CA LEU A 393 -17.91 9.33 -10.12
C LEU A 393 -17.22 9.59 -11.49
N GLY A 394 -17.79 10.47 -12.31
CA GLY A 394 -17.19 10.92 -13.57
C GLY A 394 -17.16 9.86 -14.68
N HIS A 395 -18.04 8.86 -14.65
CA HIS A 395 -18.14 7.86 -15.71
C HIS A 395 -18.73 8.47 -17.00
N ILE A 396 -18.21 8.06 -18.15
CA ILE A 396 -18.70 8.45 -19.46
C ILE A 396 -19.83 7.48 -19.84
N LEU A 397 -21.06 7.89 -19.58
CA LEU A 397 -22.28 7.10 -19.84
C LEU A 397 -23.30 7.91 -20.64
N ASP A 398 -23.84 7.30 -21.69
CA ASP A 398 -25.00 7.77 -22.44
C ASP A 398 -26.26 7.18 -21.74
N LEU A 399 -26.92 7.99 -20.87
CA LEU A 399 -28.10 7.59 -20.07
C LEU A 399 -29.36 8.25 -20.61
#